data_504df7f851144af4d36c3c6ed988330a
#
_entry.id   504df7f851144af4d36c3c6ed988330a
#
_cell.length_a   1.000
_cell.length_b   1.000
_cell.length_c   1.000
_cell.angle_alpha   90.00
_cell.angle_beta   90.00
_cell.angle_gamma   90.00
#
_symmetry.space_group_name_H-M   'P 1'
#
loop_
_entity.id
_entity.type
_entity.pdbx_description
1 polymer ?
#
loop_
_entity_poly.entity_id
_entity_poly.type
_entity_poly.pdbx_seq_one_letter_code
_entity_poly.pdbx_strand_id
1 'polypeptide(L)'
;MKRKHFLLSFFVMMVTLLTFISGTSAHAEGKKYTIGTDLTFAPFEFQDSKGKYIGIDVDLLDAIAKDQGFEVDLKPLGFDSAVQAIQSKQIDGMIAGMSITDERKKSFDFSDPYFDSGLQLAVKKGNDKIKSYDDLKGKKVGVKIGTESADFLEKNKKKYDYSIKYLDTTDA
;
A
#
# COMPACT_ATOMS: atom_id res chain seq x y z
N MET A 1 44.62 -29.38 53.48
CA MET A 1 43.53 -28.34 53.50
C MET A 1 43.43 -27.52 52.25
N LYS A 2 44.50 -27.14 51.55
CA LYS A 2 44.50 -26.27 50.38
C LYS A 2 43.76 -26.81 49.12
N ARG A 3 43.73 -28.14 48.90
CA ARG A 3 43.07 -28.78 47.74
C ARG A 3 41.51 -28.73 47.78
N LYS A 4 40.92 -28.75 48.96
CA LYS A 4 39.45 -28.72 49.11
C LYS A 4 38.87 -27.32 48.81
N HIS A 5 39.60 -26.28 49.14
CA HIS A 5 39.16 -24.90 48.84
C HIS A 5 39.30 -24.57 47.36
N PHE A 6 40.29 -25.14 46.65
CA PHE A 6 40.47 -24.96 45.24
C PHE A 6 39.31 -25.57 44.43
N LEU A 7 38.88 -26.79 44.79
CA LEU A 7 37.76 -27.46 44.13
C LEU A 7 36.43 -26.76 44.40
N LEU A 8 36.22 -26.24 45.62
CA LEU A 8 35.03 -25.49 45.97
C LEU A 8 34.94 -24.15 45.23
N SER A 9 36.08 -23.44 45.09
CA SER A 9 36.19 -22.19 44.34
C SER A 9 35.94 -22.39 42.86
N PHE A 10 36.40 -23.50 42.27
CA PHE A 10 36.15 -23.82 40.86
C PHE A 10 34.69 -24.20 40.60
N PHE A 11 34.05 -24.89 41.55
CA PHE A 11 32.62 -25.25 41.45
C PHE A 11 31.71 -24.04 41.56
N VAL A 12 32.02 -23.10 42.45
CA VAL A 12 31.28 -21.83 42.61
C VAL A 12 31.43 -20.96 41.36
N MET A 13 32.62 -20.91 40.75
CA MET A 13 32.87 -20.17 39.53
C MET A 13 32.15 -20.77 38.32
N MET A 14 32.01 -22.10 38.27
CA MET A 14 31.27 -22.78 37.19
C MET A 14 29.75 -22.62 37.34
N VAL A 15 29.21 -22.56 38.55
CA VAL A 15 27.80 -22.33 38.81
C VAL A 15 27.40 -20.87 38.49
N THR A 16 28.27 -19.88 38.76
CA THR A 16 28.04 -18.49 38.40
C THR A 16 28.09 -18.24 36.89
N LEU A 17 28.84 -19.06 36.11
CA LEU A 17 28.86 -18.95 34.66
C LEU A 17 27.58 -19.50 33.98
N LEU A 18 26.88 -20.43 34.64
CA LEU A 18 25.64 -21.02 34.10
C LEU A 18 24.39 -20.12 34.32
N THR A 19 24.45 -19.12 35.17
CA THR A 19 23.32 -18.22 35.44
C THR A 19 23.25 -17.01 34.49
N PHE A 20 24.26 -16.81 33.61
CA PHE A 20 24.26 -15.74 32.63
C PHE A 20 23.69 -16.15 31.27
N ILE A 21 23.25 -17.41 31.08
CA ILE A 21 22.53 -17.86 29.87
C ILE A 21 21.01 -17.86 30.16
N SER A 22 20.52 -16.89 30.90
CA SER A 22 19.13 -16.49 30.76
C SER A 22 19.08 -15.70 29.46
N GLY A 23 18.89 -16.41 28.35
CA GLY A 23 18.61 -15.78 27.08
C GLY A 23 17.42 -14.84 27.26
N THR A 24 17.68 -13.56 27.37
CA THR A 24 16.71 -12.57 26.96
C THR A 24 16.42 -12.92 25.53
N SER A 25 15.27 -13.55 25.27
CA SER A 25 14.65 -13.51 23.98
C SER A 25 14.48 -12.01 23.69
N ALA A 26 15.48 -11.41 23.06
CA ALA A 26 15.28 -10.18 22.36
C ALA A 26 14.20 -10.54 21.32
N HIS A 27 12.95 -10.27 21.64
CA HIS A 27 11.98 -10.03 20.61
C HIS A 27 12.65 -8.93 19.78
N ALA A 28 13.15 -9.31 18.63
CA ALA A 28 13.48 -8.35 17.62
C ALA A 28 12.16 -7.62 17.40
N GLU A 29 12.07 -6.39 17.90
CA GLU A 29 10.94 -5.51 17.66
C GLU A 29 10.83 -5.44 16.15
N GLY A 30 9.76 -6.05 15.58
CA GLY A 30 9.62 -6.21 14.15
C GLY A 30 9.73 -4.84 13.51
N LYS A 31 10.51 -4.73 12.43
CA LYS A 31 10.64 -3.46 11.71
C LYS A 31 9.25 -2.97 11.36
N LYS A 32 8.93 -1.72 11.69
CA LYS A 32 7.64 -1.10 11.40
C LYS A 32 7.74 -0.25 10.15
N TYR A 33 6.84 -0.48 9.20
CA TYR A 33 6.77 0.29 7.96
C TYR A 33 5.52 1.15 7.92
N THR A 34 5.68 2.38 7.44
CA THR A 34 4.58 3.29 7.16
C THR A 34 4.14 3.11 5.71
N ILE A 35 2.92 2.59 5.52
CA ILE A 35 2.38 2.25 4.20
C ILE A 35 1.21 3.15 3.88
N GLY A 36 1.33 3.89 2.76
CA GLY A 36 0.24 4.72 2.24
C GLY A 36 -0.80 3.89 1.49
N THR A 37 -2.07 4.30 1.59
CA THR A 37 -3.16 3.70 0.81
C THR A 37 -4.19 4.74 0.41
N ASP A 38 -5.08 4.35 -0.51
CA ASP A 38 -6.23 5.18 -0.89
C ASP A 38 -7.34 5.15 0.17
N LEU A 39 -8.34 5.98 -0.01
CA LEU A 39 -9.46 6.15 0.93
C LEU A 39 -10.70 5.34 0.49
N THR A 40 -10.93 5.25 -0.83
CA THR A 40 -12.20 4.77 -1.38
C THR A 40 -11.97 4.10 -2.73
N PHE A 41 -11.48 2.86 -2.71
CA PHE A 41 -11.27 2.08 -3.94
C PHE A 41 -11.70 0.61 -3.78
N ALA A 42 -12.99 0.39 -3.50
CA ALA A 42 -13.55 -0.96 -3.41
C ALA A 42 -13.37 -1.72 -4.74
N PRO A 43 -13.01 -3.00 -4.73
CA PRO A 43 -12.84 -3.90 -3.57
C PRO A 43 -11.41 -3.93 -2.99
N PHE A 44 -10.50 -3.05 -3.41
CA PHE A 44 -9.09 -3.07 -3.03
C PHE A 44 -8.87 -2.51 -1.63
N GLU A 45 -9.25 -1.25 -1.38
CA GLU A 45 -9.19 -0.61 -0.07
C GLU A 45 -10.37 0.36 0.11
N PHE A 46 -11.08 0.22 1.20
CA PHE A 46 -12.23 1.04 1.55
C PHE A 46 -12.58 0.87 3.03
N GLN A 47 -13.46 1.71 3.56
CA GLN A 47 -13.95 1.57 4.91
C GLN A 47 -15.26 0.79 4.96
N ASP A 48 -15.36 -0.11 5.95
CA ASP A 48 -16.64 -0.73 6.30
C ASP A 48 -17.55 0.27 7.05
N SER A 49 -18.76 -0.19 7.42
CA SER A 49 -19.74 0.62 8.16
C SER A 49 -19.27 1.05 9.56
N LYS A 50 -18.17 0.49 10.06
CA LYS A 50 -17.57 0.83 11.36
C LYS A 50 -16.32 1.70 11.22
N GLY A 51 -15.97 2.09 9.99
CA GLY A 51 -14.79 2.90 9.69
C GLY A 51 -13.47 2.12 9.67
N LYS A 52 -13.52 0.77 9.69
CA LYS A 52 -12.32 -0.06 9.55
C LYS A 52 -11.95 -0.18 8.07
N TYR A 53 -10.67 -0.01 7.74
CA TYR A 53 -10.16 -0.31 6.41
C TYR A 53 -10.13 -1.80 6.16
N ILE A 54 -10.69 -2.21 5.03
CA ILE A 54 -10.80 -3.58 4.55
C ILE A 54 -10.58 -3.62 3.04
N GLY A 55 -10.40 -4.80 2.48
CA GLY A 55 -10.29 -5.03 1.04
C GLY A 55 -9.07 -5.86 0.69
N ILE A 56 -8.93 -6.14 -0.61
CA ILE A 56 -7.88 -7.01 -1.16
C ILE A 56 -6.49 -6.51 -0.74
N ASP A 57 -6.23 -5.22 -0.84
CA ASP A 57 -4.93 -4.61 -0.55
C ASP A 57 -4.60 -4.69 0.94
N VAL A 58 -5.61 -4.45 1.80
CA VAL A 58 -5.43 -4.53 3.26
C VAL A 58 -5.15 -5.97 3.68
N ASP A 59 -5.92 -6.93 3.18
CA ASP A 59 -5.75 -8.35 3.52
C ASP A 59 -4.41 -8.88 3.00
N LEU A 60 -3.99 -8.48 1.80
CA LEU A 60 -2.70 -8.84 1.22
C LEU A 60 -1.54 -8.28 2.05
N LEU A 61 -1.60 -7.00 2.40
CA LEU A 61 -0.58 -6.34 3.22
C LEU A 61 -0.44 -6.99 4.60
N ASP A 62 -1.58 -7.28 5.25
CA ASP A 62 -1.60 -7.96 6.56
C ASP A 62 -0.98 -9.37 6.47
N ALA A 63 -1.28 -10.11 5.40
CA ALA A 63 -0.71 -11.43 5.17
C ALA A 63 0.80 -11.39 4.98
N ILE A 64 1.30 -10.44 4.17
CA ILE A 64 2.74 -10.24 3.91
C ILE A 64 3.44 -9.83 5.22
N ALA A 65 2.89 -8.87 5.95
CA ALA A 65 3.46 -8.39 7.20
C ALA A 65 3.61 -9.52 8.23
N LYS A 66 2.58 -10.36 8.35
CA LYS A 66 2.60 -11.52 9.24
C LYS A 66 3.62 -12.57 8.81
N ASP A 67 3.70 -12.88 7.52
CA ASP A 67 4.64 -13.88 6.97
C ASP A 67 6.09 -13.43 7.14
N GLN A 68 6.36 -12.16 6.88
CA GLN A 68 7.70 -11.57 6.90
C GLN A 68 8.12 -11.00 8.26
N GLY A 69 7.23 -11.01 9.27
CA GLY A 69 7.52 -10.62 10.64
C GLY A 69 7.79 -9.13 10.84
N PHE A 70 7.06 -8.26 10.13
CA PHE A 70 7.12 -6.81 10.34
C PHE A 70 5.74 -6.23 10.74
N GLU A 71 5.75 -5.02 11.26
CA GLU A 71 4.54 -4.26 11.60
C GLU A 71 4.22 -3.23 10.50
N VAL A 72 2.94 -2.91 10.37
CA VAL A 72 2.43 -1.90 9.42
C VAL A 72 1.77 -0.76 10.18
N ASP A 73 2.12 0.46 9.79
CA ASP A 73 1.38 1.68 10.11
C ASP A 73 0.68 2.16 8.84
N LEU A 74 -0.57 1.71 8.63
CA LEU A 74 -1.34 2.06 7.45
C LEU A 74 -1.82 3.51 7.50
N LYS A 75 -1.49 4.28 6.46
CA LYS A 75 -1.85 5.69 6.31
C LYS A 75 -2.83 5.89 5.16
N PRO A 76 -4.11 6.06 5.43
CA PRO A 76 -5.10 6.37 4.41
C PRO A 76 -4.99 7.85 3.99
N LEU A 77 -4.20 8.11 2.98
CA LEU A 77 -3.87 9.47 2.52
C LEU A 77 -4.70 9.91 1.30
N GLY A 78 -5.31 8.96 0.60
CA GLY A 78 -5.80 9.15 -0.75
C GLY A 78 -4.70 8.90 -1.80
N PHE A 79 -5.11 8.48 -3.01
CA PHE A 79 -4.18 7.96 -4.01
C PHE A 79 -3.07 8.96 -4.37
N ASP A 80 -3.43 10.15 -4.82
CA ASP A 80 -2.45 11.17 -5.26
C ASP A 80 -1.53 11.62 -4.12
N SER A 81 -2.07 11.81 -2.92
CA SER A 81 -1.27 12.17 -1.74
C SER A 81 -0.31 11.06 -1.33
N ALA A 82 -0.71 9.80 -1.43
CA ALA A 82 0.17 8.66 -1.14
C ALA A 82 1.31 8.56 -2.16
N VAL A 83 1.03 8.80 -3.45
CA VAL A 83 2.06 8.88 -4.49
C VAL A 83 3.07 9.98 -4.18
N GLN A 84 2.63 11.16 -3.79
CA GLN A 84 3.51 12.27 -3.42
C GLN A 84 4.32 11.95 -2.14
N ALA A 85 3.70 11.32 -1.16
CA ALA A 85 4.35 10.95 0.10
C ALA A 85 5.48 9.92 -0.10
N ILE A 86 5.29 8.92 -0.97
CA ILE A 86 6.34 7.96 -1.28
C ILE A 86 7.47 8.59 -2.11
N GLN A 87 7.16 9.47 -3.06
CA GLN A 87 8.17 10.20 -3.82
C GLN A 87 9.06 11.08 -2.93
N SER A 88 8.46 11.71 -1.93
CA SER A 88 9.17 12.56 -0.96
C SER A 88 9.77 11.78 0.21
N LYS A 89 9.67 10.44 0.20
CA LYS A 89 10.18 9.54 1.25
C LYS A 89 9.58 9.81 2.65
N GLN A 90 8.35 10.28 2.69
CA GLN A 90 7.60 10.47 3.93
C GLN A 90 6.94 9.17 4.42
N ILE A 91 6.78 8.20 3.53
CA ILE A 91 6.30 6.84 3.79
C ILE A 91 7.26 5.84 3.16
N ASP A 92 7.25 4.60 3.66
CA ASP A 92 8.16 3.54 3.24
C ASP A 92 7.64 2.78 2.00
N GLY A 93 6.33 2.73 1.82
CA GLY A 93 5.68 2.03 0.73
C GLY A 93 4.24 2.49 0.51
N MET A 94 3.62 1.97 -0.54
CA MET A 94 2.23 2.25 -0.88
C MET A 94 1.58 0.99 -1.43
N ILE A 95 0.33 0.75 -1.04
CA ILE A 95 -0.56 -0.25 -1.63
C ILE A 95 -1.92 0.40 -1.87
N ALA A 96 -2.38 0.48 -3.12
CA ALA A 96 -3.61 1.17 -3.51
C ALA A 96 -4.06 0.82 -4.94
N GLY A 97 -4.01 -0.46 -5.32
CA GLY A 97 -4.38 -0.90 -6.67
C GLY A 97 -3.62 -0.16 -7.78
N MET A 98 -2.39 0.28 -7.50
CA MET A 98 -1.63 1.14 -8.41
C MET A 98 -1.18 0.41 -9.66
N SER A 99 -1.61 0.85 -10.84
CA SER A 99 -1.18 0.29 -12.12
C SER A 99 0.32 0.40 -12.33
N ILE A 100 0.94 -0.71 -12.73
CA ILE A 100 2.35 -0.79 -13.11
C ILE A 100 2.49 -0.25 -14.53
N THR A 101 3.12 0.91 -14.71
CA THR A 101 3.38 1.51 -16.01
C THR A 101 4.87 1.78 -16.21
N ASP A 102 5.33 1.84 -17.46
CA ASP A 102 6.74 2.14 -17.77
C ASP A 102 7.16 3.53 -17.28
N GLU A 103 6.21 4.48 -17.24
CA GLU A 103 6.48 5.82 -16.70
C GLU A 103 6.70 5.76 -15.19
N ARG A 104 5.84 5.05 -14.46
CA ARG A 104 5.93 4.90 -13.00
C ARG A 104 7.16 4.10 -12.56
N LYS A 105 7.57 3.09 -13.33
CA LYS A 105 8.81 2.32 -13.11
C LYS A 105 10.08 3.17 -13.14
N LYS A 106 10.04 4.36 -13.71
CA LYS A 106 11.19 5.29 -13.67
C LYS A 106 11.42 5.90 -12.28
N SER A 107 10.38 5.94 -11.45
CA SER A 107 10.38 6.62 -10.14
C SER A 107 10.10 5.70 -8.97
N PHE A 108 9.56 4.50 -9.22
CA PHE A 108 9.14 3.57 -8.17
C PHE A 108 9.57 2.14 -8.51
N ASP A 109 9.93 1.40 -7.48
CA ASP A 109 10.00 -0.06 -7.52
C ASP A 109 8.61 -0.63 -7.25
N PHE A 110 8.25 -1.68 -8.00
CA PHE A 110 6.98 -2.36 -7.88
C PHE A 110 7.17 -3.82 -7.48
N SER A 111 6.19 -4.38 -6.80
CA SER A 111 6.05 -5.83 -6.65
C SER A 111 5.69 -6.49 -8.00
N ASP A 112 5.63 -7.81 -8.02
CA ASP A 112 4.90 -8.51 -9.08
C ASP A 112 3.42 -8.08 -9.07
N PRO A 113 2.74 -8.09 -10.25
CA PRO A 113 1.33 -7.75 -10.32
C PRO A 113 0.49 -8.79 -9.58
N TYR A 114 -0.44 -8.34 -8.74
CA TYR A 114 -1.35 -9.19 -7.98
C TYR A 114 -2.80 -9.15 -8.51
N PHE A 115 -3.07 -8.29 -9.49
CA PHE A 115 -4.39 -8.18 -10.11
C PHE A 115 -4.28 -7.67 -11.56
N ASP A 116 -5.05 -8.27 -12.47
CA ASP A 116 -5.18 -7.80 -13.85
C ASP A 116 -6.29 -6.75 -13.93
N SER A 117 -5.96 -5.55 -14.38
CA SER A 117 -6.87 -4.42 -14.45
C SER A 117 -6.92 -3.82 -15.86
N GLY A 118 -7.90 -2.94 -16.10
CA GLY A 118 -8.05 -2.21 -17.33
C GLY A 118 -8.89 -0.96 -17.17
N LEU A 119 -8.85 -0.08 -18.17
CA LEU A 119 -9.62 1.15 -18.17
C LEU A 119 -11.01 0.91 -18.75
N GLN A 120 -12.04 1.37 -18.05
CA GLN A 120 -13.42 1.29 -18.49
C GLN A 120 -14.11 2.65 -18.39
N LEU A 121 -15.03 2.89 -19.33
CA LEU A 121 -15.92 4.03 -19.31
C LEU A 121 -17.22 3.65 -18.59
N ALA A 122 -17.47 4.29 -17.45
CA ALA A 122 -18.72 4.15 -16.71
C ALA A 122 -19.72 5.25 -17.13
N VAL A 123 -20.96 4.86 -17.34
CA VAL A 123 -22.06 5.77 -17.67
C VAL A 123 -23.27 5.51 -16.77
N LYS A 124 -24.13 6.51 -16.62
CA LYS A 124 -25.37 6.35 -15.85
C LYS A 124 -26.20 5.19 -16.41
N LYS A 125 -26.74 4.35 -15.55
CA LYS A 125 -27.64 3.24 -15.91
C LYS A 125 -28.79 3.77 -16.82
N GLY A 126 -28.97 3.09 -17.95
CA GLY A 126 -29.96 3.48 -18.98
C GLY A 126 -29.44 4.55 -19.96
N ASN A 127 -28.19 4.95 -19.87
CA ASN A 127 -27.57 5.78 -20.91
C ASN A 127 -27.07 4.87 -22.04
N ASP A 128 -27.76 4.87 -23.16
CA ASP A 128 -27.46 4.14 -24.39
C ASP A 128 -26.81 5.02 -25.48
N LYS A 129 -26.58 6.30 -25.18
CA LYS A 129 -25.99 7.28 -26.11
C LYS A 129 -24.46 7.29 -26.09
N ILE A 130 -23.83 6.81 -25.03
CA ILE A 130 -22.39 6.74 -24.90
C ILE A 130 -21.96 5.25 -24.88
N LYS A 131 -21.36 4.79 -25.97
CA LYS A 131 -20.91 3.42 -26.18
C LYS A 131 -19.42 3.31 -26.44
N SER A 132 -18.79 4.43 -26.78
CA SER A 132 -17.38 4.53 -27.11
C SER A 132 -16.80 5.88 -26.67
N TYR A 133 -15.49 6.04 -26.79
CA TYR A 133 -14.84 7.34 -26.55
C TYR A 133 -15.22 8.42 -27.57
N ASP A 134 -15.62 8.06 -28.80
CA ASP A 134 -16.06 9.01 -29.81
C ASP A 134 -17.36 9.73 -29.42
N ASP A 135 -18.20 9.06 -28.62
CA ASP A 135 -19.45 9.63 -28.11
C ASP A 135 -19.24 10.66 -26.98
N LEU A 136 -18.00 10.84 -26.53
CA LEU A 136 -17.64 11.79 -25.48
C LEU A 136 -17.48 13.23 -25.98
N LYS A 137 -17.58 13.47 -27.29
CA LYS A 137 -17.43 14.81 -27.88
C LYS A 137 -18.33 15.83 -27.20
N GLY A 138 -17.72 16.92 -26.72
CA GLY A 138 -18.39 17.99 -25.97
C GLY A 138 -18.89 17.60 -24.59
N LYS A 139 -18.56 16.41 -24.07
CA LYS A 139 -18.97 15.94 -22.74
C LYS A 139 -17.96 16.33 -21.68
N LYS A 140 -18.40 16.23 -20.40
CA LYS A 140 -17.53 16.32 -19.25
C LYS A 140 -17.33 14.91 -18.67
N VAL A 141 -16.08 14.48 -18.55
CA VAL A 141 -15.68 13.17 -18.03
C VAL A 141 -15.07 13.36 -16.65
N GLY A 142 -15.63 12.70 -15.63
CA GLY A 142 -15.07 12.65 -14.30
C GLY A 142 -13.96 11.60 -14.22
N VAL A 143 -12.89 11.88 -13.49
CA VAL A 143 -11.79 10.95 -13.26
C VAL A 143 -11.09 11.29 -11.95
N LYS A 144 -10.61 10.27 -11.26
CA LYS A 144 -9.79 10.47 -10.06
C LYS A 144 -8.40 10.97 -10.44
N ILE A 145 -7.94 12.00 -9.74
CA ILE A 145 -6.64 12.63 -9.95
C ILE A 145 -5.48 11.64 -9.68
N GLY A 146 -4.38 11.77 -10.41
CA GLY A 146 -3.18 10.97 -10.22
C GLY A 146 -3.26 9.53 -10.75
N THR A 147 -4.40 9.10 -11.30
CA THR A 147 -4.61 7.72 -11.79
C THR A 147 -4.19 7.54 -13.25
N GLU A 148 -3.94 6.30 -13.67
CA GLU A 148 -3.71 5.95 -15.08
C GLU A 148 -4.89 6.36 -15.97
N SER A 149 -6.12 6.30 -15.45
CA SER A 149 -7.32 6.78 -16.17
C SER A 149 -7.24 8.28 -16.46
N ALA A 150 -6.70 9.08 -15.54
CA ALA A 150 -6.49 10.51 -15.74
C ALA A 150 -5.44 10.77 -16.84
N ASP A 151 -4.33 10.03 -16.81
CA ASP A 151 -3.28 10.11 -17.84
C ASP A 151 -3.82 9.74 -19.22
N PHE A 152 -4.62 8.67 -19.30
CA PHE A 152 -5.28 8.26 -20.53
C PHE A 152 -6.21 9.36 -21.08
N LEU A 153 -7.03 9.95 -20.21
CA LEU A 153 -7.93 11.03 -20.62
C LEU A 153 -7.16 12.27 -21.07
N GLU A 154 -6.09 12.67 -20.40
CA GLU A 154 -5.28 13.81 -20.84
C GLU A 154 -4.64 13.58 -22.23
N LYS A 155 -4.08 12.40 -22.46
CA LYS A 155 -3.48 12.03 -23.75
C LYS A 155 -4.51 12.06 -24.91
N ASN A 156 -5.76 11.71 -24.61
CA ASN A 156 -6.81 11.54 -25.63
C ASN A 156 -7.79 12.72 -25.73
N LYS A 157 -7.70 13.70 -24.86
CA LYS A 157 -8.60 14.86 -24.76
C LYS A 157 -8.83 15.58 -26.08
N LYS A 158 -7.76 15.85 -26.83
CA LYS A 158 -7.85 16.52 -28.12
C LYS A 158 -8.48 15.64 -29.21
N LYS A 159 -8.20 14.33 -29.17
CA LYS A 159 -8.71 13.37 -30.16
C LYS A 159 -10.23 13.23 -30.09
N TYR A 160 -10.77 13.13 -28.86
CA TYR A 160 -12.19 12.88 -28.63
C TYR A 160 -13.00 14.12 -28.21
N ASP A 161 -12.36 15.28 -28.09
CA ASP A 161 -12.98 16.59 -27.84
C ASP A 161 -13.90 16.62 -26.60
N TYR A 162 -13.41 16.16 -25.45
CA TYR A 162 -14.10 16.23 -24.16
C TYR A 162 -13.37 17.14 -23.16
N SER A 163 -14.09 17.54 -22.10
CA SER A 163 -13.47 18.19 -20.92
C SER A 163 -13.32 17.20 -19.76
N ILE A 164 -12.30 17.40 -18.93
CA ILE A 164 -12.01 16.55 -17.76
C ILE A 164 -12.41 17.28 -16.51
N LYS A 165 -13.07 16.56 -15.57
CA LYS A 165 -13.29 16.98 -14.20
C LYS A 165 -12.51 16.03 -13.29
N TYR A 166 -11.49 16.55 -12.61
CA TYR A 166 -10.76 15.80 -11.60
C TYR A 166 -11.55 15.68 -10.32
N LEU A 167 -11.44 14.54 -9.68
CA LEU A 167 -12.10 14.16 -8.44
C LEU A 167 -11.04 13.59 -7.48
N ASP A 168 -11.20 13.84 -6.19
CA ASP A 168 -10.29 13.33 -5.17
C ASP A 168 -10.63 11.90 -4.74
N THR A 169 -11.91 11.52 -4.90
CA THR A 169 -12.42 10.18 -4.53
C THR A 169 -13.19 9.55 -5.68
N THR A 170 -13.47 8.24 -5.56
CA THR A 170 -14.32 7.49 -6.49
C THR A 170 -15.80 7.54 -6.13
N ASP A 171 -16.16 8.13 -5.00
CA ASP A 171 -17.56 8.21 -4.48
C ASP A 171 -18.31 9.46 -4.96
N ALA A 172 -17.80 10.18 -5.93
CA ALA A 172 -18.33 11.45 -6.43
C ALA A 172 -19.33 11.28 -7.58
#